data_b29e70c24a68aa48766643347286d131
#
_entry.id   b29e70c24a68aa48766643347286d131
#
_cell.length_a   1.000
_cell.length_b   1.000
_cell.length_c   1.000
_cell.angle_alpha   90.00
_cell.angle_beta   90.00
_cell.angle_gamma   90.00
#
_symmetry.space_group_name_H-M   'P 1'
#
loop_
_entity.id
_entity.type
_entity.pdbx_description
1 polymer ?
#
loop_
_entity_poly.entity_id
_entity_poly.type
_entity_poly.pdbx_seq_one_letter_code
_entity_poly.pdbx_strand_id
1 'polypeptide(L)'
;RTVINLPFDGLIKKKNAGIGQYVNAGSILGSAFSTEKVLIPLPLTDTELSYLGLPLGYESKGYFDGPKVIFRSYISRKNIEWLGRITRTSGSIDSQTRLVYAYAEVLNPYDEDPPLAIGTYVDAEIEGNFISNGFILPIAAIKNDNEIYVIDQNSKLKIKKIEIVGTEEDKVIVKGDISELDMVVISTINTGYEGMELTPMILESKEVS
;
A
#
# COMPACT_ATOMS: atom_id res chain seq x y z
N ARG A 1 -27.19 6.38 44.08
CA ARG A 1 -26.68 7.15 42.92
C ARG A 1 -25.52 6.35 42.34
N THR A 2 -25.68 5.85 41.15
CA THR A 2 -24.63 5.06 40.49
C THR A 2 -23.86 5.98 39.55
N VAL A 3 -22.53 5.98 39.69
CA VAL A 3 -21.64 6.67 38.75
C VAL A 3 -21.03 5.58 37.86
N ILE A 4 -21.12 5.77 36.55
CA ILE A 4 -20.58 4.87 35.55
C ILE A 4 -19.42 5.59 34.89
N ASN A 5 -18.22 5.04 34.98
CA ASN A 5 -17.02 5.54 34.34
C ASN A 5 -16.63 4.62 33.21
N LEU A 6 -16.04 5.20 32.15
CA LEU A 6 -15.39 4.42 31.09
C LEU A 6 -14.07 3.84 31.64
N PRO A 7 -13.68 2.63 31.24
CA PRO A 7 -12.40 2.01 31.63
C PRO A 7 -11.21 2.53 30.79
N PHE A 8 -11.42 3.52 29.94
CA PHE A 8 -10.43 4.09 29.01
C PHE A 8 -10.71 5.59 28.78
N ASP A 9 -9.73 6.33 28.35
CA ASP A 9 -9.87 7.70 27.86
C ASP A 9 -10.52 7.69 26.48
N GLY A 10 -11.56 8.52 26.29
CA GLY A 10 -12.31 8.48 25.06
C GLY A 10 -13.41 9.54 24.93
N LEU A 11 -14.09 9.51 23.81
CA LEU A 11 -15.18 10.41 23.47
C LEU A 11 -16.53 9.68 23.44
N ILE A 12 -17.56 10.36 23.90
CA ILE A 12 -18.93 9.84 23.82
C ILE A 12 -19.48 10.05 22.42
N LYS A 13 -19.76 8.96 21.70
CA LYS A 13 -20.38 8.99 20.38
C LYS A 13 -21.87 9.28 20.44
N LYS A 14 -22.58 8.65 21.39
CA LYS A 14 -24.03 8.77 21.51
C LYS A 14 -24.44 8.59 22.98
N LYS A 15 -25.35 9.44 23.43
CA LYS A 15 -26.02 9.33 24.71
C LYS A 15 -27.46 8.85 24.49
N ASN A 16 -27.84 7.73 25.10
CA ASN A 16 -29.18 7.13 24.97
C ASN A 16 -30.05 7.29 26.19
N ALA A 17 -29.49 7.74 27.33
CA ALA A 17 -30.24 7.97 28.58
C ALA A 17 -30.04 9.39 29.10
N GLY A 18 -31.08 9.99 29.61
CA GLY A 18 -31.10 11.31 30.23
C GLY A 18 -31.06 11.26 31.77
N ILE A 19 -30.78 12.40 32.38
CA ILE A 19 -30.87 12.57 33.84
C ILE A 19 -32.32 12.39 34.27
N GLY A 20 -32.58 11.56 35.27
CA GLY A 20 -33.93 11.27 35.78
C GLY A 20 -34.70 10.22 34.96
N GLN A 21 -34.16 9.70 33.91
CA GLN A 21 -34.77 8.63 33.13
C GLN A 21 -34.62 7.30 33.88
N TYR A 22 -35.71 6.54 33.93
CA TYR A 22 -35.68 5.17 34.43
C TYR A 22 -35.06 4.25 33.38
N VAL A 23 -34.10 3.41 33.78
CA VAL A 23 -33.43 2.46 32.91
C VAL A 23 -33.43 1.08 33.55
N ASN A 24 -33.68 0.07 32.78
CA ASN A 24 -33.65 -1.34 33.23
C ASN A 24 -32.22 -1.89 33.22
N ALA A 25 -31.99 -2.96 33.95
CA ALA A 25 -30.77 -3.74 33.84
C ALA A 25 -30.58 -4.21 32.35
N GLY A 26 -29.38 -4.00 31.80
CA GLY A 26 -29.09 -4.32 30.38
C GLY A 26 -29.40 -3.19 29.41
N SER A 27 -29.97 -2.06 29.83
CA SER A 27 -30.20 -0.91 28.95
C SER A 27 -28.87 -0.28 28.49
N ILE A 28 -28.75 0.01 27.18
CA ILE A 28 -27.60 0.71 26.61
C ILE A 28 -27.73 2.20 26.92
N LEU A 29 -26.87 2.74 27.78
CA LEU A 29 -26.91 4.14 28.25
C LEU A 29 -26.26 5.09 27.27
N GLY A 30 -25.33 4.59 26.43
CA GLY A 30 -24.61 5.34 25.42
C GLY A 30 -23.57 4.49 24.72
N SER A 31 -22.87 5.09 23.77
CA SER A 31 -21.70 4.50 23.13
C SER A 31 -20.53 5.48 23.19
N ALA A 32 -19.35 4.96 23.44
CA ALA A 32 -18.10 5.70 23.50
C ALA A 32 -17.02 4.93 22.73
N PHE A 33 -15.96 5.62 22.35
CA PHE A 33 -14.80 5.02 21.72
C PHE A 33 -13.53 5.60 22.33
N SER A 34 -12.45 4.81 22.30
CA SER A 34 -11.14 5.25 22.78
C SER A 34 -10.51 6.25 21.82
N THR A 35 -9.77 7.21 22.36
CA THR A 35 -8.97 8.19 21.62
C THR A 35 -7.49 7.84 21.55
N GLU A 36 -7.07 6.74 22.18
CA GLU A 36 -5.67 6.32 22.22
C GLU A 36 -5.17 5.86 20.84
N LYS A 37 -6.04 5.14 20.11
CA LYS A 37 -5.70 4.65 18.76
C LYS A 37 -6.94 4.41 17.91
N VAL A 38 -6.75 4.49 16.60
CA VAL A 38 -7.73 4.06 15.60
C VAL A 38 -7.14 2.93 14.75
N LEU A 39 -7.98 1.95 14.45
CA LEU A 39 -7.64 0.84 13.59
C LEU A 39 -8.33 1.04 12.24
N ILE A 40 -7.54 1.05 11.15
CA ILE A 40 -8.00 1.31 9.80
C ILE A 40 -7.81 0.03 8.99
N PRO A 41 -8.90 -0.59 8.51
CA PRO A 41 -8.81 -1.73 7.60
C PRO A 41 -8.43 -1.26 6.21
N LEU A 42 -7.38 -1.86 5.65
CA LEU A 42 -6.87 -1.62 4.30
C LEU A 42 -7.15 -2.89 3.47
N PRO A 43 -8.09 -2.82 2.51
CA PRO A 43 -8.33 -3.94 1.60
C PRO A 43 -7.19 -3.99 0.58
N LEU A 44 -6.47 -5.09 0.54
CA LEU A 44 -5.34 -5.35 -0.35
C LEU A 44 -5.61 -6.57 -1.22
N THR A 45 -5.15 -6.54 -2.43
CA THR A 45 -5.05 -7.72 -3.29
C THR A 45 -3.91 -8.61 -2.82
N ASP A 46 -3.91 -9.87 -3.24
CA ASP A 46 -2.81 -10.82 -2.96
C ASP A 46 -1.46 -10.30 -3.49
N THR A 47 -1.49 -9.66 -4.65
CA THR A 47 -0.30 -9.04 -5.26
C THR A 47 0.23 -7.88 -4.41
N GLU A 48 -0.62 -6.96 -3.96
CA GLU A 48 -0.22 -5.84 -3.10
C GLU A 48 0.33 -6.34 -1.76
N LEU A 49 -0.29 -7.37 -1.17
CA LEU A 49 0.21 -7.99 0.05
C LEU A 49 1.61 -8.59 -0.14
N SER A 50 1.85 -9.23 -1.30
CA SER A 50 3.15 -9.77 -1.68
C SER A 50 4.22 -8.67 -1.79
N TYR A 51 3.89 -7.49 -2.33
CA TYR A 51 4.82 -6.36 -2.40
C TYR A 51 5.21 -5.82 -1.02
N LEU A 52 4.32 -5.97 -0.04
CA LEU A 52 4.64 -5.64 1.36
C LEU A 52 5.48 -6.72 2.04
N GLY A 53 5.59 -7.92 1.46
CA GLY A 53 6.26 -9.08 2.06
C GLY A 53 5.58 -9.57 3.32
N LEU A 54 4.28 -9.30 3.47
CA LEU A 54 3.50 -9.71 4.64
C LEU A 54 2.76 -11.01 4.34
N PRO A 55 2.89 -12.04 5.18
CA PRO A 55 2.08 -13.25 5.06
C PRO A 55 0.64 -13.00 5.53
N LEU A 56 -0.26 -13.91 5.15
CA LEU A 56 -1.58 -14.02 5.78
C LEU A 56 -1.42 -14.31 7.27
N GLY A 57 -2.22 -13.66 8.11
CA GLY A 57 -2.13 -13.82 9.56
C GLY A 57 -0.86 -13.21 10.17
N TYR A 58 -0.22 -12.27 9.47
CA TYR A 58 0.87 -11.50 10.05
C TYR A 58 0.42 -10.76 11.30
N GLU A 59 1.27 -10.73 12.31
CA GLU A 59 1.11 -9.93 13.51
C GLU A 59 2.47 -9.33 13.88
N SER A 60 2.52 -8.01 14.03
CA SER A 60 3.75 -7.30 14.40
C SER A 60 4.08 -7.57 15.87
N LYS A 61 5.36 -7.72 16.19
CA LYS A 61 5.84 -7.88 17.57
C LYS A 61 5.73 -6.60 18.39
N GLY A 62 5.74 -5.45 17.71
CA GLY A 62 5.59 -4.14 18.30
C GLY A 62 5.05 -3.14 17.27
N TYR A 63 4.54 -1.99 17.74
CA TYR A 63 3.94 -0.98 16.85
C TYR A 63 4.89 -0.55 15.73
N PHE A 64 6.19 -0.39 16.02
CA PHE A 64 7.17 0.12 15.07
C PHE A 64 7.73 -0.95 14.11
N ASP A 65 7.40 -2.22 14.31
CA ASP A 65 7.94 -3.33 13.49
C ASP A 65 7.18 -3.52 12.17
N GLY A 66 5.96 -3.01 12.08
CA GLY A 66 5.14 -3.12 10.86
C GLY A 66 5.43 -2.04 9.83
N PRO A 67 5.05 -2.26 8.56
CA PRO A 67 5.18 -1.28 7.49
C PRO A 67 4.51 0.05 7.86
N LYS A 68 5.18 1.13 7.49
CA LYS A 68 4.67 2.48 7.66
C LYS A 68 3.54 2.75 6.67
N VAL A 69 2.51 3.44 7.15
CA VAL A 69 1.38 3.89 6.33
C VAL A 69 1.20 5.38 6.54
N ILE A 70 1.11 6.12 5.45
CA ILE A 70 0.74 7.53 5.46
C ILE A 70 -0.71 7.62 5.00
N PHE A 71 -1.58 8.09 5.88
CA PHE A 71 -2.98 8.36 5.58
C PHE A 71 -3.13 9.81 5.17
N ARG A 72 -3.72 10.06 4.00
CA ARG A 72 -3.99 11.39 3.50
C ARG A 72 -5.46 11.65 3.34
N SER A 73 -5.88 12.86 3.65
CA SER A 73 -7.22 13.34 3.35
C SER A 73 -7.19 14.82 3.01
N TYR A 74 -8.12 15.24 2.14
CA TYR A 74 -8.27 16.64 1.79
C TYR A 74 -9.43 17.24 2.57
N ILE A 75 -9.11 17.92 3.68
CA ILE A 75 -10.08 18.50 4.60
C ILE A 75 -9.88 20.02 4.64
N SER A 76 -10.98 20.78 4.53
CA SER A 76 -10.95 22.25 4.63
C SER A 76 -9.94 22.92 3.68
N ARG A 77 -9.76 22.39 2.46
CA ARG A 77 -8.81 22.84 1.44
C ARG A 77 -7.32 22.65 1.82
N LYS A 78 -7.04 21.72 2.73
CA LYS A 78 -5.68 21.36 3.12
C LYS A 78 -5.48 19.86 2.97
N ASN A 79 -4.31 19.47 2.52
CA ASN A 79 -3.85 18.08 2.62
C ASN A 79 -3.42 17.84 4.05
N ILE A 80 -4.02 16.86 4.69
CA ILE A 80 -3.69 16.44 6.05
C ILE A 80 -3.13 15.03 5.96
N GLU A 81 -2.09 14.79 6.73
CA GLU A 81 -1.43 13.48 6.79
C GLU A 81 -1.40 12.96 8.22
N TRP A 82 -1.67 11.68 8.38
CA TRP A 82 -1.53 10.96 9.65
C TRP A 82 -0.65 9.74 9.42
N LEU A 83 0.21 9.49 10.39
CA LEU A 83 1.13 8.37 10.34
C LEU A 83 0.56 7.17 11.09
N GLY A 84 0.53 6.02 10.41
CA GLY A 84 0.15 4.75 10.99
C GLY A 84 1.15 3.65 10.65
N ARG A 85 0.87 2.44 11.18
CA ARG A 85 1.63 1.24 10.85
C ARG A 85 0.72 0.03 10.78
N ILE A 86 1.01 -0.87 9.84
CA ILE A 86 0.31 -2.15 9.76
C ILE A 86 0.74 -3.00 10.95
N THR A 87 -0.21 -3.38 11.78
CA THR A 87 0.05 -4.22 12.95
C THR A 87 -0.34 -5.67 12.73
N ARG A 88 -1.26 -5.94 11.82
CA ARG A 88 -1.68 -7.31 11.51
C ARG A 88 -2.34 -7.40 10.13
N THR A 89 -2.40 -8.62 9.59
CA THR A 89 -3.23 -8.96 8.42
C THR A 89 -4.28 -9.99 8.79
N SER A 90 -5.35 -10.09 8.01
CA SER A 90 -6.33 -11.17 8.17
C SER A 90 -5.68 -12.52 7.87
N GLY A 91 -6.10 -13.57 8.59
CA GLY A 91 -5.65 -14.94 8.33
C GLY A 91 -6.37 -15.62 7.16
N SER A 92 -7.25 -14.89 6.46
CA SER A 92 -8.04 -15.44 5.36
C SER A 92 -8.30 -14.38 4.28
N ILE A 93 -8.52 -14.86 3.07
CA ILE A 93 -8.96 -14.06 1.93
C ILE A 93 -10.49 -14.01 1.95
N ASP A 94 -11.06 -12.83 1.80
CA ASP A 94 -12.50 -12.67 1.64
C ASP A 94 -12.96 -13.34 0.34
N SER A 95 -13.86 -14.31 0.44
CA SER A 95 -14.27 -15.14 -0.70
C SER A 95 -15.11 -14.38 -1.75
N GLN A 96 -15.72 -13.27 -1.38
CA GLN A 96 -16.57 -12.47 -2.27
C GLN A 96 -15.74 -11.42 -3.01
N THR A 97 -14.88 -10.70 -2.28
CA THR A 97 -14.06 -9.60 -2.82
C THR A 97 -12.70 -10.05 -3.30
N ARG A 98 -12.22 -11.22 -2.86
CA ARG A 98 -10.86 -11.74 -3.04
C ARG A 98 -9.76 -10.83 -2.47
N LEU A 99 -10.12 -10.02 -1.47
CA LEU A 99 -9.20 -9.13 -0.79
C LEU A 99 -8.74 -9.71 0.54
N VAL A 100 -7.56 -9.32 0.95
CA VAL A 100 -6.98 -9.53 2.26
C VAL A 100 -7.03 -8.22 3.01
N TYR A 101 -7.45 -8.21 4.26
CA TYR A 101 -7.44 -6.99 5.06
C TYR A 101 -6.14 -6.89 5.86
N ALA A 102 -5.35 -5.86 5.58
CA ALA A 102 -4.32 -5.39 6.49
C ALA A 102 -4.93 -4.36 7.45
N TYR A 103 -4.51 -4.36 8.70
CA TYR A 103 -5.01 -3.43 9.71
C TYR A 103 -3.86 -2.53 10.16
N ALA A 104 -4.01 -1.25 9.88
CA ALA A 104 -3.08 -0.24 10.32
C ALA A 104 -3.61 0.48 11.55
N GLU A 105 -2.74 0.75 12.51
CA GLU A 105 -3.03 1.54 13.70
C GLU A 105 -2.43 2.94 13.55
N VAL A 106 -3.22 3.97 13.89
CA VAL A 106 -2.74 5.33 14.12
C VAL A 106 -2.88 5.62 15.59
N LEU A 107 -1.79 5.98 16.25
CA LEU A 107 -1.77 6.32 17.67
C LEU A 107 -2.19 7.78 17.86
N ASN A 108 -2.92 8.05 18.95
CA ASN A 108 -3.37 9.38 19.34
C ASN A 108 -4.01 10.19 18.19
N PRO A 109 -5.00 9.61 17.48
CA PRO A 109 -5.55 10.20 16.25
C PRO A 109 -6.23 11.56 16.47
N TYR A 110 -6.43 11.96 17.71
CA TYR A 110 -7.07 13.23 18.10
C TYR A 110 -6.08 14.31 18.56
N ASP A 111 -4.76 14.02 18.58
CA ASP A 111 -3.75 15.00 18.96
C ASP A 111 -3.39 15.96 17.83
N GLU A 112 -3.70 15.57 16.59
CA GLU A 112 -3.49 16.38 15.38
C GLU A 112 -4.66 17.34 15.11
N ASP A 113 -4.38 18.46 14.44
CA ASP A 113 -5.42 19.43 14.02
C ASP A 113 -5.44 19.56 12.48
N PRO A 114 -6.46 19.06 11.80
CA PRO A 114 -7.65 18.37 12.31
C PRO A 114 -7.37 16.91 12.74
N PRO A 115 -8.16 16.39 13.69
CA PRO A 115 -8.01 15.01 14.16
C PRO A 115 -8.47 14.00 13.09
N LEU A 116 -7.90 12.80 13.14
CA LEU A 116 -8.39 11.67 12.36
C LEU A 116 -9.66 11.07 13.02
N ALA A 117 -10.78 11.69 12.76
CA ALA A 117 -12.06 11.30 13.33
C ALA A 117 -12.58 9.99 12.70
N ILE A 118 -13.31 9.18 13.48
CA ILE A 118 -13.97 7.98 12.98
C ILE A 118 -14.97 8.36 11.87
N GLY A 119 -14.81 7.72 10.69
CA GLY A 119 -15.62 7.99 9.50
C GLY A 119 -14.98 8.96 8.52
N THR A 120 -13.76 9.46 8.80
CA THR A 120 -12.99 10.22 7.83
C THR A 120 -12.58 9.31 6.66
N TYR A 121 -12.81 9.76 5.44
CA TYR A 121 -12.26 9.10 4.25
C TYR A 121 -10.78 9.46 4.12
N VAL A 122 -9.96 8.45 3.91
CA VAL A 122 -8.50 8.59 3.78
C VAL A 122 -7.97 7.76 2.62
N ASP A 123 -7.02 8.30 1.92
CA ASP A 123 -6.15 7.54 1.01
C ASP A 123 -4.94 7.04 1.81
N ALA A 124 -4.52 5.82 1.57
CA ALA A 124 -3.42 5.18 2.29
C ALA A 124 -2.25 4.89 1.35
N GLU A 125 -1.10 5.42 1.67
CA GLU A 125 0.17 5.09 1.03
C GLU A 125 0.97 4.18 1.98
N ILE A 126 1.28 2.97 1.53
CA ILE A 126 1.95 1.96 2.34
C ILE A 126 3.40 1.84 1.87
N GLU A 127 4.34 1.92 2.79
CA GLU A 127 5.75 1.68 2.51
C GLU A 127 5.96 0.20 2.20
N GLY A 128 6.32 -0.10 0.94
CA GLY A 128 6.61 -1.46 0.48
C GLY A 128 7.98 -1.96 0.91
N ASN A 129 8.24 -3.23 0.63
CA ASN A 129 9.56 -3.80 0.84
C ASN A 129 10.59 -3.21 -0.11
N PHE A 130 11.81 -3.03 0.39
CA PHE A 130 12.92 -2.63 -0.43
C PHE A 130 13.28 -3.75 -1.43
N ILE A 131 13.20 -3.45 -2.72
CA ILE A 131 13.58 -4.36 -3.79
C ILE A 131 15.04 -4.10 -4.15
N SER A 132 15.95 -4.94 -3.64
CA SER A 132 17.36 -4.89 -4.01
C SER A 132 17.56 -5.42 -5.44
N ASN A 133 18.46 -4.78 -6.21
CA ASN A 133 18.79 -5.17 -7.59
C ASN A 133 17.58 -5.18 -8.55
N GLY A 134 16.62 -4.30 -8.32
CA GLY A 134 15.50 -4.08 -9.24
C GLY A 134 15.82 -2.96 -10.25
N PHE A 135 15.36 -3.12 -11.47
CA PHE A 135 15.40 -2.10 -12.51
C PHE A 135 13.99 -1.61 -12.80
N ILE A 136 13.82 -0.31 -12.92
CA ILE A 136 12.54 0.29 -13.31
C ILE A 136 12.55 0.47 -14.81
N LEU A 137 11.60 -0.17 -15.49
CA LEU A 137 11.45 -0.11 -16.94
C LEU A 137 10.03 0.37 -17.30
N PRO A 138 9.85 1.08 -18.42
CA PRO A 138 8.53 1.32 -18.97
C PRO A 138 7.83 0.00 -19.30
N ILE A 139 6.52 -0.11 -19.09
CA ILE A 139 5.74 -1.33 -19.40
C ILE A 139 5.90 -1.74 -20.89
N ALA A 140 6.12 -0.76 -21.79
CA ALA A 140 6.40 -1.00 -23.21
C ALA A 140 7.68 -1.80 -23.47
N ALA A 141 8.59 -1.89 -22.51
CA ALA A 141 9.81 -2.70 -22.61
C ALA A 141 9.54 -4.21 -22.46
N ILE A 142 8.42 -4.57 -21.81
CA ILE A 142 8.08 -5.97 -21.55
C ILE A 142 7.58 -6.64 -22.82
N LYS A 143 8.14 -7.81 -23.10
CA LYS A 143 7.78 -8.65 -24.25
C LYS A 143 7.43 -10.05 -23.73
N ASN A 144 6.45 -10.69 -24.35
CA ASN A 144 6.06 -12.07 -24.02
C ASN A 144 5.91 -12.34 -22.51
N ASP A 145 5.32 -11.38 -21.77
CA ASP A 145 5.05 -11.39 -20.33
C ASP A 145 6.28 -11.35 -19.40
N ASN A 146 7.38 -12.00 -19.71
CA ASN A 146 8.56 -12.10 -18.84
C ASN A 146 9.89 -11.94 -19.57
N GLU A 147 9.90 -11.22 -20.68
CA GLU A 147 11.10 -11.00 -21.49
C GLU A 147 11.29 -9.52 -21.76
N ILE A 148 12.54 -9.12 -21.88
CA ILE A 148 12.95 -7.83 -22.44
C ILE A 148 13.89 -8.05 -23.60
N TYR A 149 13.86 -7.13 -24.54
CA TYR A 149 14.81 -7.08 -25.62
C TYR A 149 15.87 -6.03 -25.31
N VAL A 150 17.13 -6.42 -25.39
CA VAL A 150 18.28 -5.53 -25.23
C VAL A 150 19.13 -5.56 -26.48
N ILE A 151 19.82 -4.46 -26.76
CA ILE A 151 20.73 -4.34 -27.90
C ILE A 151 22.16 -4.47 -27.39
N ASP A 152 22.92 -5.40 -27.93
CA ASP A 152 24.32 -5.58 -27.59
C ASP A 152 25.23 -4.57 -28.32
N GLN A 153 26.52 -4.63 -28.00
CA GLN A 153 27.53 -3.73 -28.60
C GLN A 153 27.68 -3.87 -30.13
N ASN A 154 27.19 -4.94 -30.72
CA ASN A 154 27.21 -5.20 -32.16
C ASN A 154 25.86 -4.86 -32.82
N SER A 155 25.02 -4.08 -32.19
CA SER A 155 23.67 -3.73 -32.63
C SER A 155 22.76 -4.95 -32.88
N LYS A 156 22.97 -6.03 -32.16
CA LYS A 156 22.15 -7.25 -32.22
C LYS A 156 21.22 -7.36 -31.03
N LEU A 157 19.99 -7.80 -31.33
CA LEU A 157 18.98 -8.07 -30.33
C LEU A 157 19.36 -9.29 -29.51
N LYS A 158 19.30 -9.14 -28.19
CA LYS A 158 19.35 -10.23 -27.21
C LYS A 158 18.08 -10.27 -26.41
N ILE A 159 17.59 -11.47 -26.15
CA ILE A 159 16.40 -11.70 -25.32
C ILE A 159 16.84 -12.06 -23.93
N LYS A 160 16.45 -11.23 -22.95
CA LYS A 160 16.72 -11.50 -21.53
C LYS A 160 15.42 -11.83 -20.81
N LYS A 161 15.45 -12.89 -20.03
CA LYS A 161 14.34 -13.26 -19.13
C LYS A 161 14.39 -12.39 -17.89
N ILE A 162 13.23 -11.97 -17.46
CA ILE A 162 13.05 -11.13 -16.28
C ILE A 162 11.96 -11.69 -15.38
N GLU A 163 11.97 -11.26 -14.14
CA GLU A 163 10.90 -11.45 -13.17
C GLU A 163 10.30 -10.09 -12.84
N ILE A 164 9.00 -9.93 -13.06
CA ILE A 164 8.28 -8.71 -12.68
C ILE A 164 7.98 -8.81 -11.18
N VAL A 165 8.56 -7.90 -10.40
CA VAL A 165 8.42 -7.84 -8.94
C VAL A 165 7.56 -6.68 -8.45
N GLY A 166 7.15 -5.80 -9.36
CA GLY A 166 6.26 -4.67 -9.07
C GLY A 166 5.77 -4.00 -10.33
N THR A 167 4.61 -3.34 -10.24
CA THR A 167 4.04 -2.53 -11.32
C THR A 167 3.49 -1.24 -10.70
N GLU A 168 3.84 -0.10 -11.30
CA GLU A 168 3.40 1.22 -10.88
C GLU A 168 3.04 2.04 -12.12
N GLU A 169 1.77 2.35 -12.30
CA GLU A 169 1.23 3.10 -13.46
C GLU A 169 1.73 2.53 -14.80
N ASP A 170 2.65 3.23 -15.47
CA ASP A 170 3.23 2.89 -16.76
C ASP A 170 4.62 2.23 -16.66
N LYS A 171 5.07 1.90 -15.44
CA LYS A 171 6.38 1.33 -15.14
C LYS A 171 6.25 -0.04 -14.48
N VAL A 172 7.26 -0.85 -14.70
CA VAL A 172 7.43 -2.15 -14.02
C VAL A 172 8.78 -2.20 -13.32
N ILE A 173 8.80 -2.81 -12.16
CA ILE A 173 10.03 -3.13 -11.46
C ILE A 173 10.36 -4.58 -11.77
N VAL A 174 11.53 -4.80 -12.34
CA VAL A 174 11.96 -6.12 -12.80
C VAL A 174 13.28 -6.53 -12.16
N LYS A 175 13.46 -7.83 -11.99
CA LYS A 175 14.74 -8.47 -11.65
C LYS A 175 15.17 -9.37 -12.79
N GLY A 176 16.47 -9.54 -12.97
CA GLY A 176 17.02 -10.39 -14.00
C GLY A 176 18.50 -10.11 -14.24
N ASP A 177 19.05 -10.75 -15.25
CA ASP A 177 20.42 -10.48 -15.71
C ASP A 177 20.45 -9.21 -16.57
N ILE A 178 20.18 -8.09 -15.92
CA ILE A 178 20.13 -6.74 -16.53
C ILE A 178 21.30 -5.93 -15.96
N SER A 179 21.93 -5.15 -16.82
CA SER A 179 22.97 -4.18 -16.45
C SER A 179 22.47 -2.76 -16.72
N GLU A 180 22.96 -1.79 -15.95
CA GLU A 180 22.72 -0.36 -16.19
C GLU A 180 23.18 0.12 -17.58
N LEU A 181 24.09 -0.65 -18.20
CA LEU A 181 24.60 -0.36 -19.55
C LEU A 181 23.77 -1.01 -20.66
N ASP A 182 22.77 -1.81 -20.34
CA ASP A 182 21.92 -2.44 -21.34
C ASP A 182 21.00 -1.42 -22.01
N MET A 183 21.00 -1.38 -23.33
CA MET A 183 20.02 -0.61 -24.10
C MET A 183 18.75 -1.41 -24.28
N VAL A 184 17.72 -1.07 -23.51
CA VAL A 184 16.44 -1.78 -23.53
C VAL A 184 15.53 -1.25 -24.65
N VAL A 185 14.95 -2.16 -25.44
CA VAL A 185 14.07 -1.83 -26.54
C VAL A 185 12.64 -1.60 -26.05
N ILE A 186 12.14 -0.38 -26.19
CA ILE A 186 10.76 -0.01 -25.84
C ILE A 186 9.80 -0.04 -27.03
N SER A 187 10.32 0.03 -28.26
CA SER A 187 9.52 0.00 -29.49
C SER A 187 8.87 -1.37 -29.69
N THR A 188 7.72 -1.39 -30.35
CA THR A 188 7.06 -2.63 -30.74
C THR A 188 7.85 -3.31 -31.87
N ILE A 189 8.29 -4.55 -31.62
CA ILE A 189 8.89 -5.43 -32.62
C ILE A 189 7.94 -6.62 -32.75
N ASN A 190 7.33 -6.78 -33.94
CA ASN A 190 6.30 -7.82 -34.16
C ASN A 190 6.86 -9.24 -34.04
N THR A 191 8.11 -9.45 -34.46
CA THR A 191 8.78 -10.77 -34.38
C THR A 191 10.27 -10.54 -34.12
N GLY A 192 10.65 -10.37 -32.85
CA GLY A 192 12.04 -10.28 -32.43
C GLY A 192 12.63 -11.67 -32.25
N TYR A 193 13.84 -11.89 -32.78
CA TYR A 193 14.61 -13.11 -32.57
C TYR A 193 16.05 -12.81 -32.18
N GLU A 194 16.67 -13.72 -31.50
CA GLU A 194 18.05 -13.62 -31.00
C GLU A 194 19.02 -13.35 -32.18
N GLY A 195 19.83 -12.30 -32.07
CA GLY A 195 20.80 -11.90 -33.10
C GLY A 195 20.25 -11.05 -34.23
N MET A 196 18.98 -10.65 -34.18
CA MET A 196 18.40 -9.70 -35.18
C MET A 196 19.16 -8.38 -35.16
N GLU A 197 19.56 -7.88 -36.31
CA GLU A 197 20.22 -6.58 -36.42
C GLU A 197 19.20 -5.44 -36.28
N LEU A 198 19.51 -4.50 -35.41
CA LEU A 198 18.66 -3.33 -35.12
C LEU A 198 19.47 -2.04 -35.29
N THR A 199 18.80 -1.00 -35.74
CA THR A 199 19.36 0.36 -35.74
C THR A 199 18.72 1.10 -34.56
N PRO A 200 19.46 1.31 -33.46
CA PRO A 200 18.88 1.95 -32.30
C PRO A 200 18.66 3.45 -32.53
N MET A 201 17.49 3.95 -32.10
CA MET A 201 17.25 5.36 -31.90
C MET A 201 17.17 5.57 -30.37
N ILE A 202 18.15 6.25 -29.82
CA ILE A 202 18.23 6.46 -28.37
C ILE A 202 17.24 7.56 -27.98
N LEU A 203 16.33 7.22 -27.07
CA LEU A 203 15.52 8.19 -26.35
C LEU A 203 16.22 8.46 -25.02
N GLU A 204 16.72 9.67 -24.82
CA GLU A 204 17.26 10.07 -23.52
C GLU A 204 16.11 10.08 -22.50
N SER A 205 16.21 9.27 -21.44
CA SER A 205 15.32 9.37 -20.30
C SER A 205 15.60 10.70 -19.60
N LYS A 206 14.60 11.59 -19.53
CA LYS A 206 14.68 12.70 -18.59
C LYS A 206 14.67 12.09 -17.17
N GLU A 207 15.75 12.29 -16.44
CA GLU A 207 15.78 12.05 -15.00
C GLU A 207 14.62 12.83 -14.37
N VAL A 208 13.72 12.10 -13.75
CA VAL A 208 12.69 12.70 -12.90
C VAL A 208 13.34 12.92 -11.54
N SER A 209 13.68 14.19 -11.29
CA SER A 209 14.16 14.68 -10.00
C SER A 209 13.05 14.70 -8.97
#